data_f07e41d246251c3b8cc5021115407904
#
_entry.id   f07e41d246251c3b8cc5021115407904
#
_cell.length_a   1.000
_cell.length_b   1.000
_cell.length_c   1.000
_cell.angle_alpha   90.00
_cell.angle_beta   90.00
_cell.angle_gamma   90.00
#
_symmetry.space_group_name_H-M   'P 1'
#
loop_
_entity.id
_entity.type
_entity.pdbx_description
1 polymer ?
#
loop_
_entity_poly.entity_id
_entity_poly.type
_entity_poly.pdbx_seq_one_letter_code
_entity_poly.pdbx_strand_id
1 'polypeptide(L)'
;MSFNFLRTNFNGDPNLGLFGRASNKYCILGIELPKIEREAMSKALGVDVHKCTLAGTELLGIFCSGNNTGLVVTKLADKEELTRLKKILGINIEVINSRETAIGNLVLCNDNGCIISPTLVKFKKQISDALGVEVDLGTLDDFNLVGSSGMASNVGCLCHMSSSEHELQKVKDILKVRTDVGTVAYGTPYIKAGVIVNSNGII
;
A
#
# COMPACT_ATOMS: atom_id res chain seq x y z
N MET A 1 2.57 20.14 -10.89
CA MET A 1 3.72 19.42 -10.31
C MET A 1 4.06 18.27 -11.24
N SER A 2 5.33 18.03 -11.53
CA SER A 2 5.76 16.87 -12.33
C SER A 2 5.71 15.63 -11.45
N PHE A 3 5.13 14.53 -11.95
CA PHE A 3 5.16 13.23 -11.31
C PHE A 3 6.56 12.62 -11.49
N ASN A 4 7.20 12.21 -10.41
CA ASN A 4 8.57 11.69 -10.45
C ASN A 4 8.58 10.18 -10.70
N PHE A 5 9.64 9.70 -11.32
CA PHE A 5 9.86 8.28 -11.58
C PHE A 5 11.29 7.89 -11.18
N LEU A 6 11.42 6.83 -10.39
CA LEU A 6 12.70 6.24 -10.04
C LEU A 6 12.66 4.74 -10.32
N ARG A 7 13.55 4.26 -11.19
CA ARG A 7 13.72 2.82 -11.42
C ARG A 7 14.87 2.30 -10.58
N THR A 8 14.59 1.32 -9.72
CA THR A 8 15.58 0.67 -8.86
C THR A 8 15.20 -0.79 -8.59
N ASN A 9 15.98 -1.48 -7.81
CA ASN A 9 15.69 -2.80 -7.25
C ASN A 9 16.34 -2.91 -5.86
N PHE A 10 15.91 -3.87 -5.07
CA PHE A 10 16.49 -4.14 -3.77
C PHE A 10 17.33 -5.42 -3.85
N ASN A 11 18.66 -5.27 -3.96
CA ASN A 11 19.60 -6.38 -4.15
C ASN A 11 19.24 -7.29 -5.33
N GLY A 12 18.79 -6.71 -6.45
CA GLY A 12 18.36 -7.44 -7.64
C GLY A 12 16.89 -7.85 -7.64
N ASP A 13 16.17 -7.72 -6.53
CA ASP A 13 14.74 -8.00 -6.46
C ASP A 13 13.93 -6.79 -6.97
N PRO A 14 13.11 -6.94 -8.04
CA PRO A 14 12.26 -5.89 -8.57
C PRO A 14 10.93 -5.72 -7.80
N ASN A 15 10.64 -6.58 -6.81
CA ASN A 15 9.38 -6.58 -6.09
C ASN A 15 9.39 -5.60 -4.91
N LEU A 16 9.65 -4.33 -5.19
CA LEU A 16 9.86 -3.25 -4.21
C LEU A 16 8.71 -3.08 -3.22
N GLY A 17 7.48 -3.21 -3.71
CA GLY A 17 6.27 -3.01 -2.91
C GLY A 17 6.00 -4.09 -1.86
N LEU A 18 6.70 -5.23 -1.92
CA LEU A 18 6.67 -6.23 -0.85
C LEU A 18 7.36 -5.70 0.41
N PHE A 19 8.36 -4.85 0.23
CA PHE A 19 9.21 -4.33 1.31
C PHE A 19 8.74 -3.00 1.87
N GLY A 20 7.82 -2.29 1.19
CA GLY A 20 7.47 -0.95 1.62
C GLY A 20 6.05 -0.48 1.33
N ARG A 21 5.72 0.66 1.93
CA ARG A 21 4.48 1.41 1.71
C ARG A 21 4.77 2.91 1.79
N ALA A 22 4.18 3.68 0.87
CA ALA A 22 4.23 5.13 0.92
C ALA A 22 2.84 5.77 0.94
N SER A 23 2.79 6.98 1.45
CA SER A 23 1.72 7.95 1.34
C SER A 23 2.32 9.33 1.00
N ASN A 24 1.53 10.39 0.95
CA ASN A 24 2.07 11.73 0.75
C ASN A 24 2.73 12.32 2.02
N LYS A 25 2.72 11.59 3.13
CA LYS A 25 3.32 12.01 4.41
C LYS A 25 4.52 11.17 4.83
N TYR A 26 4.63 9.95 4.34
CA TYR A 26 5.67 9.02 4.76
C TYR A 26 6.00 7.98 3.69
N CYS A 27 7.19 7.41 3.81
CA CYS A 27 7.54 6.13 3.23
C CYS A 27 8.16 5.25 4.31
N ILE A 28 7.63 4.05 4.51
CA ILE A 28 8.19 3.03 5.41
C ILE A 28 8.71 1.87 4.59
N LEU A 29 9.88 1.36 4.97
CA LEU A 29 10.59 0.32 4.24
C LEU A 29 11.13 -0.72 5.22
N GLY A 30 10.96 -2.00 4.91
CA GLY A 30 11.41 -3.10 5.78
C GLY A 30 12.91 -3.34 5.73
N ILE A 31 13.55 -2.97 4.63
CA ILE A 31 14.99 -3.16 4.41
C ILE A 31 15.80 -1.91 4.74
N GLU A 32 17.08 -2.09 5.05
CA GLU A 32 18.03 -0.99 5.15
C GLU A 32 18.58 -0.68 3.76
N LEU A 33 18.62 0.61 3.42
CA LEU A 33 19.19 1.07 2.16
C LEU A 33 20.44 1.92 2.38
N PRO A 34 21.41 1.86 1.46
CA PRO A 34 22.49 2.85 1.38
C PRO A 34 21.90 4.27 1.35
N LYS A 35 22.61 5.21 1.96
CA LYS A 35 22.15 6.61 2.07
C LYS A 35 21.75 7.21 0.72
N ILE A 36 22.54 6.96 -0.32
CA ILE A 36 22.31 7.50 -1.68
C ILE A 36 20.97 6.98 -2.25
N GLU A 37 20.67 5.69 -2.09
CA GLU A 37 19.43 5.10 -2.57
C GLU A 37 18.22 5.63 -1.79
N ARG A 38 18.35 5.73 -0.47
CA ARG A 38 17.31 6.30 0.40
C ARG A 38 17.01 7.77 0.04
N GLU A 39 18.05 8.59 -0.22
CA GLU A 39 17.87 9.97 -0.65
C GLU A 39 17.22 10.07 -2.05
N ALA A 40 17.57 9.18 -2.99
CA ALA A 40 16.93 9.11 -4.30
C ALA A 40 15.44 8.76 -4.18
N MET A 41 15.08 7.78 -3.34
CA MET A 41 13.68 7.42 -3.05
C MET A 41 12.93 8.57 -2.38
N SER A 42 13.53 9.20 -1.37
CA SER A 42 12.95 10.36 -0.68
C SER A 42 12.68 11.51 -1.66
N LYS A 43 13.60 11.80 -2.56
CA LYS A 43 13.43 12.81 -3.61
C LYS A 43 12.30 12.46 -4.58
N ALA A 44 12.22 11.19 -5.02
CA ALA A 44 11.19 10.74 -5.94
C ALA A 44 9.79 10.83 -5.32
N LEU A 45 9.63 10.39 -4.07
CA LEU A 45 8.35 10.39 -3.36
C LEU A 45 8.04 11.72 -2.65
N GLY A 46 9.02 12.61 -2.48
CA GLY A 46 8.85 13.88 -1.77
C GLY A 46 8.57 13.72 -0.27
N VAL A 47 8.97 12.59 0.33
CA VAL A 47 8.79 12.26 1.76
C VAL A 47 10.01 11.53 2.31
N ASP A 48 10.20 11.58 3.62
CA ASP A 48 11.25 10.81 4.27
C ASP A 48 10.99 9.30 4.20
N VAL A 49 12.07 8.54 4.01
CA VAL A 49 12.06 7.08 3.98
C VAL A 49 12.57 6.55 5.32
N HIS A 50 11.73 5.84 6.04
CA HIS A 50 12.02 5.30 7.36
C HIS A 50 12.09 3.77 7.33
N LYS A 51 13.14 3.20 7.94
CA LYS A 51 13.22 1.76 8.14
C LYS A 51 12.33 1.32 9.30
N CYS A 52 11.44 0.36 9.03
CA CYS A 52 10.58 -0.30 10.02
C CYS A 52 10.40 -1.76 9.63
N THR A 53 10.13 -2.62 10.62
CA THR A 53 9.70 -4.01 10.40
C THR A 53 8.25 -4.19 10.82
N LEU A 54 7.61 -5.23 10.35
CA LEU A 54 6.32 -5.72 10.81
C LEU A 54 6.34 -7.25 10.84
N ALA A 55 5.81 -7.83 11.91
CA ALA A 55 5.80 -9.27 12.13
C ALA A 55 7.22 -9.89 12.12
N GLY A 56 8.23 -9.15 12.58
CA GLY A 56 9.62 -9.58 12.62
C GLY A 56 10.27 -9.74 11.25
N THR A 57 9.70 -9.20 10.17
CA THR A 57 10.19 -9.39 8.80
C THR A 57 10.39 -8.06 8.06
N GLU A 58 11.20 -8.11 7.00
CA GLU A 58 11.43 -7.01 6.07
C GLU A 58 10.29 -6.83 5.05
N LEU A 59 9.39 -7.80 4.91
CA LEU A 59 8.28 -7.79 3.96
C LEU A 59 7.09 -6.92 4.44
N LEU A 60 7.40 -5.74 4.93
CA LEU A 60 6.45 -4.80 5.55
C LEU A 60 5.23 -4.52 4.66
N GLY A 61 5.41 -4.39 3.36
CA GLY A 61 4.33 -4.09 2.42
C GLY A 61 3.23 -5.14 2.38
N ILE A 62 3.54 -6.41 2.70
CA ILE A 62 2.55 -7.50 2.78
C ILE A 62 1.65 -7.33 4.01
N PHE A 63 2.19 -6.79 5.10
CA PHE A 63 1.55 -6.79 6.41
C PHE A 63 0.81 -5.49 6.75
N CYS A 64 0.89 -4.47 5.89
CA CYS A 64 0.18 -3.21 6.12
C CYS A 64 -0.36 -2.57 4.84
N SER A 65 -1.38 -1.72 5.03
CA SER A 65 -1.87 -0.77 4.03
C SER A 65 -2.35 0.49 4.74
N GLY A 66 -2.31 1.64 4.06
CA GLY A 66 -2.69 2.90 4.69
C GLY A 66 -2.65 4.09 3.74
N ASN A 67 -3.01 5.24 4.29
CA ASN A 67 -3.07 6.54 3.63
C ASN A 67 -2.42 7.63 4.51
N ASN A 68 -2.72 8.91 4.27
CA ASN A 68 -2.19 10.01 5.06
C ASN A 68 -2.75 10.11 6.49
N THR A 69 -3.87 9.45 6.77
CA THR A 69 -4.61 9.52 8.05
C THR A 69 -4.27 8.35 8.96
N GLY A 70 -4.12 7.16 8.38
CA GLY A 70 -3.89 5.95 9.17
C GLY A 70 -3.22 4.82 8.43
N LEU A 71 -2.78 3.84 9.21
CA LEU A 71 -2.17 2.60 8.76
C LEU A 71 -2.87 1.42 9.44
N VAL A 72 -3.39 0.49 8.67
CA VAL A 72 -3.89 -0.79 9.16
C VAL A 72 -2.81 -1.84 9.03
N VAL A 73 -2.60 -2.62 10.10
CA VAL A 73 -1.50 -3.58 10.20
C VAL A 73 -1.98 -4.95 10.65
N THR A 74 -1.19 -5.95 10.39
CA THR A 74 -1.42 -7.33 10.83
C THR A 74 -1.39 -7.46 12.36
N LYS A 75 -2.15 -8.42 12.90
CA LYS A 75 -2.07 -8.83 14.31
C LYS A 75 -0.73 -9.46 14.71
N LEU A 76 0.11 -9.83 13.74
CA LEU A 76 1.43 -10.41 13.99
C LEU A 76 2.47 -9.34 14.39
N ALA A 77 2.14 -8.05 14.24
CA ALA A 77 3.01 -6.96 14.67
C ALA A 77 3.18 -6.97 16.20
N ASP A 78 4.40 -6.88 16.68
CA ASP A 78 4.68 -6.80 18.10
C ASP A 78 4.52 -5.38 18.66
N LYS A 79 4.58 -5.25 19.99
CA LYS A 79 4.38 -3.97 20.68
C LYS A 79 5.48 -2.95 20.37
N GLU A 80 6.71 -3.39 20.16
CA GLU A 80 7.87 -2.53 19.89
C GLU A 80 7.77 -1.97 18.48
N GLU A 81 7.42 -2.80 17.49
CA GLU A 81 7.15 -2.41 16.11
C GLU A 81 6.03 -1.36 16.05
N LEU A 82 4.91 -1.60 16.74
CA LEU A 82 3.77 -0.67 16.79
C LEU A 82 4.16 0.67 17.44
N THR A 83 4.91 0.62 18.52
CA THR A 83 5.40 1.83 19.22
C THR A 83 6.32 2.63 18.33
N ARG A 84 7.24 1.97 17.63
CA ARG A 84 8.16 2.58 16.67
C ARG A 84 7.42 3.24 15.51
N LEU A 85 6.47 2.52 14.90
CA LEU A 85 5.64 3.04 13.81
C LEU A 85 4.84 4.28 14.25
N LYS A 86 4.18 4.24 15.42
CA LYS A 86 3.45 5.39 15.97
C LYS A 86 4.35 6.61 16.16
N LYS A 87 5.56 6.40 16.70
CA LYS A 87 6.53 7.47 16.91
C LYS A 87 7.02 8.10 15.60
N ILE A 88 7.27 7.27 14.58
CA ILE A 88 7.81 7.73 13.30
C ILE A 88 6.72 8.42 12.47
N LEU A 89 5.54 7.82 12.38
CA LEU A 89 4.52 8.26 11.43
C LEU A 89 3.60 9.36 11.99
N GLY A 90 3.38 9.40 13.30
CA GLY A 90 2.47 10.36 13.94
C GLY A 90 1.02 10.27 13.46
N ILE A 91 0.62 9.12 12.89
CA ILE A 91 -0.73 8.84 12.40
C ILE A 91 -1.39 7.73 13.20
N ASN A 92 -2.68 7.49 12.96
CA ASN A 92 -3.40 6.37 13.56
C ASN A 92 -2.84 5.03 13.05
N ILE A 93 -2.58 4.07 13.96
CA ILE A 93 -2.14 2.72 13.61
C ILE A 93 -3.10 1.73 14.26
N GLU A 94 -3.81 0.98 13.42
CA GLU A 94 -4.86 0.06 13.83
C GLU A 94 -4.49 -1.39 13.50
N VAL A 95 -4.57 -2.25 14.52
CA VAL A 95 -4.26 -3.68 14.38
C VAL A 95 -5.52 -4.45 14.00
N ILE A 96 -5.48 -5.12 12.85
CA ILE A 96 -6.60 -5.95 12.37
C ILE A 96 -6.40 -7.39 12.85
N ASN A 97 -7.22 -7.81 13.79
CA ASN A 97 -7.17 -9.16 14.37
C ASN A 97 -7.93 -10.19 13.50
N SER A 98 -7.60 -10.23 12.20
CA SER A 98 -8.14 -11.20 11.26
C SER A 98 -7.40 -12.54 11.31
N ARG A 99 -8.04 -13.60 10.76
CA ARG A 99 -7.33 -14.83 10.41
C ARG A 99 -6.35 -14.60 9.28
N GLU A 100 -6.73 -13.78 8.33
CA GLU A 100 -5.88 -13.32 7.24
C GLU A 100 -4.83 -12.35 7.79
N THR A 101 -3.56 -12.71 7.68
CA THR A 101 -2.47 -11.92 8.27
C THR A 101 -1.79 -10.99 7.28
N ALA A 102 -1.89 -11.26 5.98
CA ALA A 102 -1.33 -10.44 4.92
C ALA A 102 -2.22 -9.23 4.59
N ILE A 103 -2.48 -8.36 5.59
CA ILE A 103 -3.42 -7.24 5.50
C ILE A 103 -3.14 -6.33 4.31
N GLY A 104 -1.87 -6.13 3.99
CA GLY A 104 -1.49 -5.33 2.84
C GLY A 104 -1.99 -5.87 1.50
N ASN A 105 -2.16 -7.18 1.35
CA ASN A 105 -2.68 -7.81 0.14
C ASN A 105 -4.21 -7.73 0.02
N LEU A 106 -4.89 -7.35 1.10
CA LEU A 106 -6.34 -7.36 1.22
C LEU A 106 -6.96 -5.96 1.24
N VAL A 107 -6.15 -4.90 1.25
CA VAL A 107 -6.59 -3.51 1.42
C VAL A 107 -5.95 -2.63 0.35
N LEU A 108 -6.78 -2.05 -0.52
CA LEU A 108 -6.42 -1.07 -1.53
C LEU A 108 -7.03 0.28 -1.15
N CYS A 109 -6.21 1.28 -0.85
CA CYS A 109 -6.69 2.57 -0.37
C CYS A 109 -5.85 3.75 -0.82
N ASN A 110 -6.50 4.92 -0.81
CA ASN A 110 -5.91 6.24 -0.89
C ASN A 110 -6.58 7.18 0.14
N ASP A 111 -6.45 8.50 0.01
CA ASP A 111 -7.07 9.45 0.95
C ASP A 111 -8.56 9.71 0.68
N ASN A 112 -9.12 9.19 -0.41
CA ASN A 112 -10.52 9.39 -0.79
C ASN A 112 -11.42 8.20 -0.44
N GLY A 113 -10.85 6.98 -0.41
CA GLY A 113 -11.61 5.76 -0.18
C GLY A 113 -10.74 4.53 -0.01
N CYS A 114 -11.40 3.41 0.27
CA CYS A 114 -10.74 2.14 0.48
C CYS A 114 -11.62 0.98 -0.03
N ILE A 115 -11.00 0.04 -0.72
CA ILE A 115 -11.60 -1.24 -1.10
C ILE A 115 -10.88 -2.33 -0.32
N ILE A 116 -11.64 -3.17 0.34
CA ILE A 116 -11.12 -4.30 1.10
C ILE A 116 -11.63 -5.62 0.55
N SER A 117 -10.83 -6.66 0.72
CA SER A 117 -11.23 -8.04 0.47
C SER A 117 -12.55 -8.38 1.18
N PRO A 118 -13.48 -9.13 0.55
CA PRO A 118 -14.67 -9.66 1.22
C PRO A 118 -14.35 -10.46 2.49
N THR A 119 -13.16 -11.05 2.59
CA THR A 119 -12.72 -11.79 3.79
C THR A 119 -12.56 -10.89 5.01
N LEU A 120 -12.40 -9.57 4.82
CA LEU A 120 -12.29 -8.58 5.88
C LEU A 120 -13.61 -7.87 6.22
N VAL A 121 -14.76 -8.34 5.74
CA VAL A 121 -16.07 -7.68 5.94
C VAL A 121 -16.36 -7.31 7.39
N LYS A 122 -15.98 -8.17 8.34
CA LYS A 122 -16.18 -7.94 9.79
C LYS A 122 -15.39 -6.74 10.33
N PHE A 123 -14.32 -6.34 9.63
CA PHE A 123 -13.42 -5.25 10.00
C PHE A 123 -13.70 -3.96 9.22
N LYS A 124 -14.73 -3.93 8.35
CA LYS A 124 -15.05 -2.79 7.47
C LYS A 124 -15.11 -1.48 8.25
N LYS A 125 -15.87 -1.45 9.36
CA LYS A 125 -15.98 -0.24 10.20
C LYS A 125 -14.66 0.13 10.87
N GLN A 126 -13.93 -0.82 11.42
CA GLN A 126 -12.63 -0.60 12.08
C GLN A 126 -11.62 -0.01 11.10
N ILE A 127 -11.57 -0.53 9.87
CA ILE A 127 -10.68 -0.03 8.81
C ILE A 127 -11.11 1.39 8.37
N SER A 128 -12.41 1.64 8.24
CA SER A 128 -12.95 2.97 7.92
C SER A 128 -12.57 4.00 8.97
N ASP A 129 -12.77 3.69 10.23
CA ASP A 129 -12.44 4.57 11.36
C ASP A 129 -10.90 4.82 11.42
N ALA A 130 -10.11 3.80 11.12
CA ALA A 130 -8.64 3.90 11.13
C ALA A 130 -8.09 4.79 10.00
N LEU A 131 -8.62 4.63 8.79
CA LEU A 131 -8.14 5.34 7.60
C LEU A 131 -8.86 6.67 7.37
N GLY A 132 -9.98 6.92 8.05
CA GLY A 132 -10.78 8.14 7.91
C GLY A 132 -11.48 8.27 6.55
N VAL A 133 -11.81 7.15 5.89
CA VAL A 133 -12.41 7.13 4.56
C VAL A 133 -13.55 6.13 4.46
N GLU A 134 -14.38 6.29 3.43
CA GLU A 134 -15.36 5.28 3.06
C GLU A 134 -14.66 3.99 2.66
N VAL A 135 -15.21 2.85 3.13
CA VAL A 135 -14.69 1.51 2.82
C VAL A 135 -15.78 0.70 2.13
N ASP A 136 -15.43 0.04 1.03
CA ASP A 136 -16.32 -0.94 0.42
C ASP A 136 -15.60 -2.27 0.16
N LEU A 137 -16.38 -3.34 -0.09
CA LEU A 137 -15.86 -4.67 -0.42
C LEU A 137 -15.59 -4.76 -1.92
N GLY A 138 -14.53 -5.45 -2.32
CA GLY A 138 -14.28 -5.65 -3.75
C GLY A 138 -13.23 -6.70 -4.04
N THR A 139 -13.15 -7.02 -5.32
CA THR A 139 -12.17 -7.92 -5.93
C THR A 139 -11.49 -7.19 -7.08
N LEU A 140 -10.39 -7.74 -7.58
CA LEU A 140 -9.77 -7.40 -8.85
C LEU A 140 -9.40 -8.71 -9.55
N ASP A 141 -9.89 -8.94 -10.79
CA ASP A 141 -9.79 -10.20 -11.51
C ASP A 141 -10.45 -11.35 -10.72
N ASP A 142 -11.61 -11.08 -10.09
CA ASP A 142 -12.31 -11.99 -9.17
C ASP A 142 -11.49 -12.50 -7.98
N PHE A 143 -10.26 -12.00 -7.80
CA PHE A 143 -9.43 -12.35 -6.64
C PHE A 143 -9.75 -11.50 -5.42
N ASN A 144 -9.81 -12.18 -4.27
CA ASN A 144 -9.96 -11.52 -2.96
C ASN A 144 -8.73 -10.73 -2.51
N LEU A 145 -7.65 -10.72 -3.30
CA LEU A 145 -6.38 -10.07 -3.00
C LEU A 145 -6.30 -8.65 -3.60
N VAL A 146 -7.36 -7.87 -3.41
CA VAL A 146 -7.52 -6.53 -4.00
C VAL A 146 -6.31 -5.61 -3.75
N GLY A 147 -5.68 -5.73 -2.58
CA GLY A 147 -4.53 -4.92 -2.21
C GLY A 147 -3.24 -5.31 -2.93
N SER A 148 -3.06 -6.57 -3.36
CA SER A 148 -1.91 -6.96 -4.20
C SER A 148 -2.19 -6.75 -5.68
N SER A 149 -3.44 -6.91 -6.11
CA SER A 149 -3.88 -6.74 -7.49
C SER A 149 -4.00 -5.30 -7.95
N GLY A 150 -3.95 -4.33 -7.01
CA GLY A 150 -4.00 -2.90 -7.30
C GLY A 150 -3.03 -2.08 -6.48
N MET A 151 -2.64 -0.91 -7.01
CA MET A 151 -1.90 0.11 -6.29
C MET A 151 -2.48 1.48 -6.61
N ALA A 152 -2.81 2.24 -5.56
CA ALA A 152 -3.44 3.54 -5.67
C ALA A 152 -2.63 4.65 -5.01
N SER A 153 -2.73 5.83 -5.60
CA SER A 153 -2.40 7.13 -5.00
C SER A 153 -3.63 8.04 -5.09
N ASN A 154 -3.51 9.34 -4.74
CA ASN A 154 -4.61 10.28 -4.92
C ASN A 154 -4.73 10.83 -6.36
N VAL A 155 -3.87 10.38 -7.27
CA VAL A 155 -3.88 10.84 -8.69
C VAL A 155 -4.24 9.72 -9.67
N GLY A 156 -4.14 8.45 -9.26
CA GLY A 156 -4.46 7.32 -10.12
C GLY A 156 -4.37 5.98 -9.38
N CYS A 157 -4.97 4.97 -9.99
CA CYS A 157 -4.88 3.58 -9.57
C CYS A 157 -4.56 2.70 -10.78
N LEU A 158 -3.55 1.86 -10.65
CA LEU A 158 -3.25 0.80 -11.59
C LEU A 158 -3.77 -0.52 -11.02
N CYS A 159 -4.51 -1.28 -11.82
CA CYS A 159 -5.15 -2.52 -11.45
C CYS A 159 -4.59 -3.71 -12.25
N HIS A 160 -4.85 -4.91 -11.76
CA HIS A 160 -4.53 -6.16 -12.43
C HIS A 160 -5.04 -6.15 -13.88
N MET A 161 -4.23 -6.66 -14.81
CA MET A 161 -4.49 -6.58 -16.24
C MET A 161 -5.81 -7.24 -16.71
N SER A 162 -6.31 -8.22 -15.95
CA SER A 162 -7.56 -8.93 -16.24
C SER A 162 -8.75 -8.40 -15.45
N SER A 163 -8.61 -7.27 -14.73
CA SER A 163 -9.74 -6.68 -14.00
C SER A 163 -10.87 -6.29 -14.95
N SER A 164 -12.10 -6.64 -14.60
CA SER A 164 -13.30 -6.34 -15.39
C SER A 164 -13.63 -4.84 -15.36
N GLU A 165 -14.37 -4.36 -16.36
CA GLU A 165 -14.85 -2.98 -16.40
C GLU A 165 -15.68 -2.60 -15.16
N HIS A 166 -16.47 -3.55 -14.64
CA HIS A 166 -17.26 -3.36 -13.42
C HIS A 166 -16.35 -3.14 -12.19
N GLU A 167 -15.27 -3.91 -12.05
CA GLU A 167 -14.31 -3.75 -10.96
C GLU A 167 -13.57 -2.43 -11.08
N LEU A 168 -13.13 -2.06 -12.29
CA LEU A 168 -12.47 -0.77 -12.54
C LEU A 168 -13.37 0.41 -12.23
N GLN A 169 -14.66 0.34 -12.62
CA GLN A 169 -15.62 1.39 -12.30
C GLN A 169 -15.81 1.51 -10.79
N LYS A 170 -15.92 0.39 -10.08
CA LYS A 170 -16.01 0.38 -8.62
C LYS A 170 -14.77 1.02 -7.96
N VAL A 171 -13.57 0.67 -8.42
CA VAL A 171 -12.33 1.30 -7.93
C VAL A 171 -12.36 2.81 -8.15
N LYS A 172 -12.75 3.25 -9.36
CA LYS A 172 -12.87 4.67 -9.71
C LYS A 172 -13.85 5.40 -8.80
N ASP A 173 -15.01 4.81 -8.53
CA ASP A 173 -16.08 5.44 -7.73
C ASP A 173 -15.70 5.57 -6.25
N ILE A 174 -15.02 4.56 -5.69
CA ILE A 174 -14.62 4.55 -4.28
C ILE A 174 -13.33 5.38 -4.07
N LEU A 175 -12.31 5.16 -4.87
CA LEU A 175 -11.02 5.84 -4.70
C LEU A 175 -10.99 7.24 -5.33
N LYS A 176 -12.00 7.60 -6.14
CA LYS A 176 -12.17 8.90 -6.81
C LYS A 176 -10.96 9.32 -7.64
N VAL A 177 -10.37 8.36 -8.34
CA VAL A 177 -9.21 8.54 -9.20
C VAL A 177 -9.40 7.86 -10.55
N ARG A 178 -8.58 8.25 -11.52
CA ARG A 178 -8.51 7.51 -12.79
C ARG A 178 -7.95 6.11 -12.52
N THR A 179 -8.55 5.11 -13.19
CA THR A 179 -8.14 3.71 -13.09
C THR A 179 -7.72 3.21 -14.46
N ASP A 180 -6.73 2.35 -14.47
CA ASP A 180 -6.28 1.65 -15.67
C ASP A 180 -5.73 0.28 -15.28
N VAL A 181 -5.47 -0.57 -16.25
CA VAL A 181 -4.89 -1.89 -16.05
C VAL A 181 -3.48 -1.97 -16.60
N GLY A 182 -2.66 -2.85 -16.04
CA GLY A 182 -1.31 -3.02 -16.53
C GLY A 182 -0.53 -4.09 -15.80
N THR A 183 0.77 -4.09 -16.01
CA THR A 183 1.75 -4.95 -15.35
C THR A 183 2.93 -4.14 -14.85
N VAL A 184 3.66 -4.68 -13.89
CA VAL A 184 4.88 -4.10 -13.30
C VAL A 184 6.01 -5.13 -13.28
N ALA A 185 7.22 -4.74 -12.91
CA ALA A 185 8.32 -5.65 -12.61
C ALA A 185 8.42 -6.82 -13.62
N TYR A 186 8.62 -6.49 -14.90
CA TYR A 186 8.79 -7.44 -16.03
C TYR A 186 7.55 -8.29 -16.35
N GLY A 187 6.34 -7.74 -16.19
CA GLY A 187 5.10 -8.37 -16.59
C GLY A 187 4.29 -8.99 -15.45
N THR A 188 4.66 -8.71 -14.20
CA THR A 188 3.88 -9.13 -13.03
C THR A 188 2.53 -8.41 -12.99
N PRO A 189 1.39 -9.14 -12.92
CA PRO A 189 0.07 -8.53 -12.86
C PRO A 189 -0.32 -8.09 -11.44
N TYR A 190 0.41 -8.52 -10.43
CA TYR A 190 0.22 -8.09 -9.03
C TYR A 190 0.92 -6.74 -8.82
N ILE A 191 0.19 -5.67 -9.09
CA ILE A 191 0.74 -4.32 -9.21
C ILE A 191 1.49 -3.88 -7.97
N LYS A 192 0.94 -4.15 -6.79
CA LYS A 192 1.58 -3.75 -5.54
C LYS A 192 2.98 -4.33 -5.37
N ALA A 193 3.22 -5.54 -5.84
CA ALA A 193 4.52 -6.19 -5.65
C ALA A 193 5.67 -5.35 -6.25
N GLY A 194 5.46 -4.78 -7.44
CA GLY A 194 6.53 -4.12 -8.18
C GLY A 194 6.72 -2.63 -7.92
N VAL A 195 5.86 -1.98 -7.11
CA VAL A 195 5.90 -0.51 -7.00
C VAL A 195 5.65 0.00 -5.58
N ILE A 196 6.28 1.13 -5.27
CA ILE A 196 5.96 1.99 -4.13
C ILE A 196 5.56 3.35 -4.70
N VAL A 197 4.36 3.85 -4.36
CA VAL A 197 3.79 5.04 -5.01
C VAL A 197 3.10 5.95 -4.00
N ASN A 198 3.16 7.25 -4.30
CA ASN A 198 2.29 8.28 -3.73
C ASN A 198 1.90 9.30 -4.82
N SER A 199 1.33 10.45 -4.45
CA SER A 199 0.91 11.45 -5.46
C SER A 199 2.07 12.23 -6.09
N ASN A 200 3.28 12.16 -5.53
CA ASN A 200 4.45 12.87 -6.03
C ASN A 200 5.29 12.03 -6.99
N GLY A 201 5.23 10.70 -6.85
CA GLY A 201 6.05 9.82 -7.68
C GLY A 201 5.84 8.33 -7.45
N ILE A 202 6.57 7.55 -8.24
CA ILE A 202 6.59 6.08 -8.24
C ILE A 202 8.05 5.59 -8.28
N ILE A 203 8.26 4.49 -7.58
CA ILE A 203 9.52 3.75 -7.55
C ILE A 203 9.25 2.32 -8.01
#